data_6b70309ec4776fa706af39716e1f2d0b
#
_entry.id   6b70309ec4776fa706af39716e1f2d0b
#
_cell.length_a   1.000
_cell.length_b   1.000
_cell.length_c   1.000
_cell.angle_alpha   90.00
_cell.angle_beta   90.00
_cell.angle_gamma   90.00
#
_symmetry.space_group_name_H-M   'P 1'
#
loop_
_entity.id
_entity.type
_entity.pdbx_description
1 polymer ?
#
loop_
_entity_poly.entity_id
_entity_poly.type
_entity_poly.pdbx_seq_one_letter_code
_entity_poly.pdbx_strand_id
1 'polypeptide(L)'
;MTFDKGRALIIGIAKYESVVSLPPAVLNDALDTADTLKSPDYCGYLEENVTVLADDEATLEKIREALADIAAIATPDDTVAIFFSGHGARIGQGGGATSALVPYDCIPSDLVRTTLGEVELSAALAAIKAPRVIFVVDACHAAGTATLKSSLSGHREEEINEGFAEKSLQRLAQGSGRVVLASSRATETSLVISQQRNSVFTTAMLSGLKGAAAAASDGTIRVFDLFNYVSERVRESVPGKQHPVFKASDLEENFPVAIARDGLKSISAPIEQHQRALEQIMPDLYPLGPTEQDIWLRAGGDVSRLKLSGNGRAQWFGALRLITLGGGGGISRESLIDAALDEFPAHHELRELRSSAKSL
;
A
#
# COMPACT_ATOMS: atom_id res chain seq x y z
N MET A 1 0.96 11.80 -19.71
CA MET A 1 1.63 10.55 -20.13
C MET A 1 0.71 9.41 -19.75
N THR A 2 0.57 8.40 -20.57
CA THR A 2 -0.18 7.17 -20.26
C THR A 2 0.81 6.07 -19.91
N PHE A 3 0.48 5.20 -18.97
CA PHE A 3 1.25 3.99 -18.71
C PHE A 3 0.69 2.87 -19.60
N ASP A 4 0.90 3.01 -20.91
CA ASP A 4 0.38 2.14 -21.97
C ASP A 4 0.94 0.70 -21.91
N LYS A 5 2.04 0.51 -21.19
CA LYS A 5 2.65 -0.79 -20.90
C LYS A 5 2.17 -1.42 -19.59
N GLY A 6 1.24 -0.78 -18.90
CA GLY A 6 0.59 -1.33 -17.72
C GLY A 6 -0.61 -2.20 -18.10
N ARG A 7 -0.67 -3.42 -17.56
CA ARG A 7 -1.82 -4.33 -17.65
C ARG A 7 -2.23 -4.75 -16.26
N ALA A 8 -3.53 -4.88 -16.01
CA ALA A 8 -3.99 -5.27 -14.69
C ALA A 8 -5.17 -6.26 -14.74
N LEU A 9 -5.17 -7.22 -13.80
CA LEU A 9 -6.31 -8.04 -13.43
C LEU A 9 -6.64 -7.75 -11.97
N ILE A 10 -7.83 -7.21 -11.74
CA ILE A 10 -8.30 -6.78 -10.43
C ILE A 10 -9.49 -7.66 -10.04
N ILE A 11 -9.36 -8.35 -8.91
CA ILE A 11 -10.38 -9.29 -8.41
C ILE A 11 -10.81 -8.83 -7.01
N GLY A 12 -12.11 -8.61 -6.83
CA GLY A 12 -12.70 -8.22 -5.54
C GLY A 12 -13.95 -8.98 -5.22
N ILE A 13 -13.97 -9.71 -4.10
CA ILE A 13 -15.11 -10.55 -3.74
C ILE A 13 -15.53 -10.27 -2.30
N ALA A 14 -16.60 -9.50 -2.14
CA ALA A 14 -17.22 -9.25 -0.84
C ALA A 14 -18.42 -10.17 -0.60
N LYS A 15 -19.16 -10.54 -1.65
CA LYS A 15 -20.29 -11.44 -1.58
C LYS A 15 -19.90 -12.78 -2.19
N TYR A 16 -20.33 -13.84 -1.55
CA TYR A 16 -20.07 -15.23 -1.97
C TYR A 16 -21.38 -15.99 -2.07
N GLU A 17 -21.44 -16.99 -2.92
CA GLU A 17 -22.63 -17.84 -3.09
C GLU A 17 -22.83 -18.74 -1.86
N SER A 18 -21.79 -19.39 -1.37
CA SER A 18 -21.87 -20.41 -0.32
C SER A 18 -20.89 -20.19 0.85
N VAL A 19 -20.17 -19.07 0.87
CA VAL A 19 -19.24 -18.67 1.93
C VAL A 19 -19.77 -17.40 2.60
N VAL A 20 -19.38 -17.16 3.86
CA VAL A 20 -19.77 -15.93 4.57
C VAL A 20 -19.26 -14.69 3.83
N SER A 21 -20.16 -13.73 3.62
CA SER A 21 -19.81 -12.46 2.97
C SER A 21 -18.86 -11.63 3.80
N LEU A 22 -18.01 -10.88 3.13
CA LEU A 22 -17.05 -9.94 3.71
C LEU A 22 -17.62 -8.51 3.76
N PRO A 23 -16.99 -7.60 4.52
CA PRO A 23 -17.37 -6.19 4.52
C PRO A 23 -17.30 -5.58 3.11
N PRO A 24 -18.17 -4.59 2.78
CA PRO A 24 -18.15 -3.90 1.49
C PRO A 24 -16.80 -3.26 1.14
N ALA A 25 -15.96 -2.98 2.13
CA ALA A 25 -14.61 -2.46 1.93
C ALA A 25 -13.77 -3.35 1.00
N VAL A 26 -13.97 -4.67 1.03
CA VAL A 26 -13.25 -5.64 0.20
C VAL A 26 -13.54 -5.43 -1.29
N LEU A 27 -14.80 -5.19 -1.64
CA LEU A 27 -15.18 -4.85 -3.02
C LEU A 27 -14.67 -3.45 -3.40
N ASN A 28 -14.78 -2.48 -2.47
CA ASN A 28 -14.23 -1.14 -2.70
C ASN A 28 -12.72 -1.17 -2.94
N ASP A 29 -11.98 -2.06 -2.28
CA ASP A 29 -10.54 -2.21 -2.47
C ASP A 29 -10.20 -2.51 -3.94
N ALA A 30 -10.94 -3.43 -4.56
CA ALA A 30 -10.76 -3.77 -5.97
C ALA A 30 -11.18 -2.63 -6.89
N LEU A 31 -12.38 -2.08 -6.70
CA LEU A 31 -12.92 -1.01 -7.55
C LEU A 31 -12.05 0.24 -7.49
N ASP A 32 -11.67 0.69 -6.28
CA ASP A 32 -10.83 1.88 -6.11
C ASP A 32 -9.40 1.66 -6.64
N THR A 33 -8.89 0.42 -6.59
CA THR A 33 -7.60 0.06 -7.19
C THR A 33 -7.69 0.16 -8.72
N ALA A 34 -8.71 -0.41 -9.34
CA ALA A 34 -8.93 -0.33 -10.79
C ALA A 34 -9.08 1.12 -11.24
N ASP A 35 -9.89 1.92 -10.54
CA ASP A 35 -10.10 3.33 -10.84
C ASP A 35 -8.80 4.15 -10.70
N THR A 36 -7.99 3.85 -9.69
CA THR A 36 -6.70 4.53 -9.49
C THR A 36 -5.71 4.17 -10.60
N LEU A 37 -5.66 2.91 -11.04
CA LEU A 37 -4.81 2.48 -12.13
C LEU A 37 -5.23 3.12 -13.46
N LYS A 38 -6.53 3.15 -13.78
CA LYS A 38 -7.06 3.75 -15.01
C LYS A 38 -6.99 5.28 -15.02
N SER A 39 -7.04 5.90 -13.85
CA SER A 39 -7.10 7.35 -13.75
C SER A 39 -5.93 8.04 -14.45
N PRO A 40 -6.20 8.92 -15.42
CA PRO A 40 -5.16 9.71 -16.08
C PRO A 40 -4.48 10.71 -15.12
N ASP A 41 -5.07 11.02 -13.99
CA ASP A 41 -4.49 11.89 -12.96
C ASP A 41 -3.50 11.16 -12.05
N TYR A 42 -3.54 9.82 -12.03
CA TYR A 42 -2.69 8.99 -11.16
C TYR A 42 -1.79 8.05 -11.97
N CYS A 43 -2.24 6.84 -12.27
CA CYS A 43 -1.39 5.82 -12.90
C CYS A 43 -1.46 5.82 -14.43
N GLY A 44 -2.62 6.15 -15.02
CA GLY A 44 -2.77 6.31 -16.46
C GLY A 44 -2.70 5.02 -17.27
N TYR A 45 -3.08 3.87 -16.70
CA TYR A 45 -3.25 2.63 -17.46
C TYR A 45 -4.35 2.83 -18.50
N LEU A 46 -4.20 2.22 -19.67
CA LEU A 46 -5.26 2.19 -20.66
C LEU A 46 -6.45 1.39 -20.12
N GLU A 47 -7.68 1.86 -20.35
CA GLU A 47 -8.89 1.22 -19.82
C GLU A 47 -9.03 -0.22 -20.31
N GLU A 48 -8.74 -0.49 -21.59
CA GLU A 48 -8.74 -1.81 -22.20
C GLU A 48 -7.68 -2.78 -21.62
N ASN A 49 -6.71 -2.26 -20.89
CA ASN A 49 -5.66 -3.05 -20.25
C ASN A 49 -5.98 -3.41 -18.80
N VAL A 50 -7.13 -2.97 -18.25
CA VAL A 50 -7.53 -3.23 -16.86
C VAL A 50 -8.81 -4.06 -16.85
N THR A 51 -8.67 -5.35 -16.54
CA THR A 51 -9.79 -6.26 -16.34
C THR A 51 -10.20 -6.28 -14.87
N VAL A 52 -11.50 -6.18 -14.60
CA VAL A 52 -12.06 -6.22 -13.25
C VAL A 52 -13.06 -7.39 -13.16
N LEU A 53 -12.91 -8.22 -12.14
CA LEU A 53 -13.86 -9.27 -11.77
C LEU A 53 -14.37 -8.97 -10.36
N ALA A 54 -15.64 -8.66 -10.23
CA ALA A 54 -16.27 -8.20 -9.00
C ALA A 54 -17.40 -9.15 -8.57
N ASP A 55 -17.40 -9.57 -7.30
CA ASP A 55 -18.40 -10.46 -6.71
C ASP A 55 -18.75 -11.67 -7.62
N ASP A 56 -19.98 -11.77 -8.15
CA ASP A 56 -20.48 -12.87 -8.96
C ASP A 56 -19.81 -13.02 -10.33
N GLU A 57 -19.06 -12.04 -10.77
CA GLU A 57 -18.19 -12.16 -11.94
C GLU A 57 -16.88 -12.89 -11.63
N ALA A 58 -16.48 -12.97 -10.37
CA ALA A 58 -15.21 -13.59 -9.94
C ALA A 58 -15.38 -15.10 -9.63
N THR A 59 -16.00 -15.85 -10.54
CA THR A 59 -16.06 -17.32 -10.46
C THR A 59 -14.69 -17.94 -10.74
N LEU A 60 -14.47 -19.19 -10.28
CA LEU A 60 -13.21 -19.90 -10.51
C LEU A 60 -12.85 -19.98 -12.00
N GLU A 61 -13.85 -20.26 -12.85
CA GLU A 61 -13.65 -20.35 -14.30
C GLU A 61 -13.23 -18.99 -14.88
N LYS A 62 -13.95 -17.91 -14.58
CA LYS A 62 -13.63 -16.57 -15.09
C LYS A 62 -12.27 -16.04 -14.59
N ILE A 63 -11.89 -16.37 -13.36
CA ILE A 63 -10.55 -16.02 -12.85
C ILE A 63 -9.46 -16.76 -13.65
N ARG A 64 -9.67 -18.05 -13.97
CA ARG A 64 -8.75 -18.83 -14.80
C ARG A 64 -8.64 -18.28 -16.22
N GLU A 65 -9.76 -17.95 -16.82
CA GLU A 65 -9.81 -17.32 -18.16
C GLU A 65 -9.05 -15.99 -18.16
N ALA A 66 -9.33 -15.10 -17.22
CA ALA A 66 -8.66 -13.79 -17.13
C ALA A 66 -7.14 -13.90 -16.92
N LEU A 67 -6.69 -14.89 -16.13
CA LEU A 67 -5.26 -15.18 -15.96
C LEU A 67 -4.62 -15.71 -17.24
N ALA A 68 -5.33 -16.56 -17.97
CA ALA A 68 -4.87 -17.08 -19.26
C ALA A 68 -4.83 -15.98 -20.32
N ASP A 69 -5.83 -15.12 -20.38
CA ASP A 69 -5.90 -13.98 -21.29
C ASP A 69 -4.74 -13.02 -21.07
N ILE A 70 -4.48 -12.61 -19.81
CA ILE A 70 -3.37 -11.71 -19.52
C ILE A 70 -2.02 -12.35 -19.85
N ALA A 71 -1.87 -13.65 -19.66
CA ALA A 71 -0.66 -14.38 -20.04
C ALA A 71 -0.47 -14.46 -21.57
N ALA A 72 -1.58 -14.54 -22.34
CA ALA A 72 -1.56 -14.59 -23.79
C ALA A 72 -1.20 -13.23 -24.42
N ILE A 73 -1.70 -12.13 -23.85
CA ILE A 73 -1.54 -10.78 -24.42
C ILE A 73 -0.32 -10.02 -23.88
N ALA A 74 0.21 -10.39 -22.71
CA ALA A 74 1.34 -9.70 -22.09
C ALA A 74 2.62 -9.89 -22.93
N THR A 75 3.33 -8.80 -23.14
CA THR A 75 4.59 -8.73 -23.89
C THR A 75 5.79 -8.52 -22.97
N PRO A 76 7.02 -8.71 -23.42
CA PRO A 76 8.22 -8.43 -22.64
C PRO A 76 8.38 -6.97 -22.20
N ASP A 77 7.67 -6.03 -22.85
CA ASP A 77 7.71 -4.62 -22.49
C ASP A 77 6.70 -4.24 -21.40
N ASP A 78 5.76 -5.13 -21.11
CA ASP A 78 4.67 -4.83 -20.18
C ASP A 78 5.07 -4.96 -18.69
N THR A 79 4.35 -4.25 -17.84
CA THR A 79 4.27 -4.47 -16.41
C THR A 79 2.88 -4.98 -16.08
N VAL A 80 2.79 -6.13 -15.44
CA VAL A 80 1.51 -6.76 -15.10
C VAL A 80 1.25 -6.66 -13.60
N ALA A 81 0.10 -6.08 -13.24
CA ALA A 81 -0.41 -6.01 -11.88
C ALA A 81 -1.61 -6.95 -11.71
N ILE A 82 -1.55 -7.85 -10.75
CA ILE A 82 -2.68 -8.69 -10.38
C ILE A 82 -3.02 -8.38 -8.94
N PHE A 83 -4.25 -7.96 -8.69
CA PHE A 83 -4.76 -7.62 -7.35
C PHE A 83 -5.90 -8.55 -6.99
N PHE A 84 -5.88 -9.08 -5.78
CA PHE A 84 -6.96 -9.86 -5.20
C PHE A 84 -7.32 -9.32 -3.82
N SER A 85 -8.60 -9.03 -3.60
CA SER A 85 -9.18 -8.75 -2.28
C SER A 85 -10.38 -9.67 -2.06
N GLY A 86 -10.31 -10.53 -1.01
CA GLY A 86 -11.32 -11.55 -0.75
C GLY A 86 -10.87 -12.55 0.30
N HIS A 87 -11.60 -13.67 0.42
CA HIS A 87 -11.19 -14.77 1.29
C HIS A 87 -9.98 -15.52 0.75
N GLY A 88 -9.05 -15.82 1.66
CA GLY A 88 -8.06 -16.87 1.48
C GLY A 88 -8.50 -18.18 2.12
N ALA A 89 -8.01 -19.29 1.62
CA ALA A 89 -8.20 -20.59 2.23
C ALA A 89 -6.89 -21.33 2.43
N ARG A 90 -6.87 -22.23 3.42
CA ARG A 90 -5.80 -23.17 3.65
C ARG A 90 -6.27 -24.58 3.34
N ILE A 91 -5.55 -25.29 2.48
CA ILE A 91 -5.91 -26.61 2.02
C ILE A 91 -4.88 -27.62 2.55
N GLY A 92 -5.36 -28.66 3.24
CA GLY A 92 -4.52 -29.67 3.88
C GLY A 92 -4.16 -29.32 5.35
N GLN A 93 -3.35 -30.16 5.99
CA GLN A 93 -3.00 -30.02 7.41
C GLN A 93 -1.48 -29.98 7.61
N GLY A 94 -1.06 -29.32 8.69
CA GLY A 94 0.33 -29.28 9.13
C GLY A 94 1.27 -28.59 8.15
N GLY A 95 2.51 -29.03 8.09
CA GLY A 95 3.56 -28.42 7.27
C GLY A 95 3.41 -28.57 5.75
N GLY A 96 2.46 -29.37 5.30
CA GLY A 96 2.09 -29.58 3.89
C GLY A 96 0.88 -28.77 3.43
N ALA A 97 0.26 -28.00 4.30
CA ALA A 97 -0.89 -27.17 3.93
C ALA A 97 -0.46 -26.08 2.92
N THR A 98 -1.33 -25.86 1.91
CA THR A 98 -1.15 -24.89 0.81
C THR A 98 -2.20 -23.80 0.91
N SER A 99 -1.90 -22.64 0.35
CA SER A 99 -2.85 -21.52 0.33
C SER A 99 -3.64 -21.48 -0.99
N ALA A 100 -4.84 -20.92 -0.95
CA ALA A 100 -5.68 -20.76 -2.14
C ALA A 100 -6.47 -19.44 -2.08
N LEU A 101 -6.82 -18.90 -3.24
CA LEU A 101 -7.81 -17.83 -3.38
C LEU A 101 -9.19 -18.47 -3.45
N VAL A 102 -10.15 -17.89 -2.73
CA VAL A 102 -11.54 -18.36 -2.68
C VAL A 102 -12.37 -17.57 -3.71
N PRO A 103 -12.85 -18.19 -4.80
CA PRO A 103 -13.68 -17.53 -5.78
C PRO A 103 -15.13 -17.42 -5.28
N TYR A 104 -15.95 -16.64 -6.00
CA TYR A 104 -17.36 -16.40 -5.67
C TYR A 104 -18.18 -17.71 -5.51
N ASP A 105 -17.99 -18.67 -6.42
CA ASP A 105 -18.69 -19.94 -6.53
C ASP A 105 -18.04 -21.08 -5.73
N CYS A 106 -17.18 -20.75 -4.77
CA CYS A 106 -16.51 -21.73 -3.92
C CYS A 106 -17.52 -22.58 -3.12
N ILE A 107 -17.31 -23.89 -3.12
CA ILE A 107 -18.07 -24.86 -2.33
C ILE A 107 -17.24 -25.25 -1.11
N PRO A 108 -17.62 -24.83 0.13
CA PRO A 108 -16.85 -25.08 1.34
C PRO A 108 -16.56 -26.56 1.62
N SER A 109 -17.43 -27.45 1.15
CA SER A 109 -17.23 -28.91 1.30
C SER A 109 -16.19 -29.49 0.32
N ASP A 110 -15.73 -28.70 -0.66
CA ASP A 110 -14.80 -29.15 -1.71
C ASP A 110 -13.81 -28.06 -2.11
N LEU A 111 -13.08 -27.55 -1.12
CA LEU A 111 -12.09 -26.47 -1.33
C LEU A 111 -11.03 -26.83 -2.35
N VAL A 112 -10.63 -28.10 -2.41
CA VAL A 112 -9.56 -28.55 -3.33
C VAL A 112 -9.93 -28.31 -4.80
N ARG A 113 -11.19 -28.53 -5.18
CA ARG A 113 -11.63 -28.38 -6.59
C ARG A 113 -12.26 -27.02 -6.89
N THR A 114 -12.71 -26.30 -5.86
CA THR A 114 -13.50 -25.06 -6.03
C THR A 114 -12.74 -23.80 -5.60
N THR A 115 -11.44 -23.90 -5.32
CA THR A 115 -10.58 -22.76 -5.07
C THR A 115 -9.41 -22.71 -6.06
N LEU A 116 -8.80 -21.54 -6.23
CA LEU A 116 -7.58 -21.37 -7.00
C LEU A 116 -6.36 -21.60 -6.10
N GLY A 117 -5.84 -22.83 -6.10
CA GLY A 117 -4.71 -23.23 -5.26
C GLY A 117 -3.38 -22.60 -5.68
N GLU A 118 -2.44 -22.47 -4.75
CA GLU A 118 -1.14 -21.82 -4.97
C GLU A 118 -0.32 -22.43 -6.12
N VAL A 119 -0.44 -23.74 -6.36
CA VAL A 119 0.30 -24.42 -7.45
C VAL A 119 -0.22 -23.98 -8.81
N GLU A 120 -1.53 -23.93 -8.96
CA GLU A 120 -2.20 -23.47 -10.18
C GLU A 120 -1.95 -21.97 -10.40
N LEU A 121 -2.13 -21.16 -9.36
CA LEU A 121 -1.86 -19.72 -9.42
C LEU A 121 -0.38 -19.44 -9.77
N SER A 122 0.57 -20.17 -9.16
CA SER A 122 1.99 -20.04 -9.48
C SER A 122 2.28 -20.40 -10.94
N ALA A 123 1.62 -21.44 -11.49
CA ALA A 123 1.75 -21.82 -12.89
C ALA A 123 1.16 -20.74 -13.82
N ALA A 124 0.00 -20.17 -13.46
CA ALA A 124 -0.62 -19.08 -14.22
C ALA A 124 0.27 -17.83 -14.24
N LEU A 125 0.82 -17.43 -13.10
CA LEU A 125 1.80 -16.33 -13.03
C LEU A 125 3.06 -16.64 -13.85
N ALA A 126 3.49 -17.91 -13.89
CA ALA A 126 4.64 -18.36 -14.67
C ALA A 126 4.41 -18.28 -16.18
N ALA A 127 3.18 -18.38 -16.64
CA ALA A 127 2.84 -18.28 -18.05
C ALA A 127 2.90 -16.83 -18.59
N ILE A 128 2.86 -15.83 -17.71
CA ILE A 128 2.94 -14.41 -18.11
C ILE A 128 4.37 -14.12 -18.60
N LYS A 129 4.50 -13.68 -19.85
CA LYS A 129 5.79 -13.41 -20.49
C LYS A 129 6.42 -12.07 -20.10
N ALA A 130 5.66 -11.19 -19.45
CA ALA A 130 6.17 -9.92 -18.95
C ALA A 130 7.24 -10.18 -17.88
N PRO A 131 8.40 -9.50 -17.93
CA PRO A 131 9.47 -9.66 -16.94
C PRO A 131 9.16 -8.91 -15.63
N ARG A 132 8.06 -8.19 -15.56
CA ARG A 132 7.63 -7.36 -14.43
C ARG A 132 6.20 -7.73 -14.03
N VAL A 133 6.08 -8.57 -13.01
CA VAL A 133 4.77 -9.02 -12.51
C VAL A 133 4.68 -8.75 -11.02
N ILE A 134 3.68 -7.98 -10.61
CA ILE A 134 3.32 -7.78 -9.22
C ILE A 134 2.00 -8.47 -8.91
N PHE A 135 2.00 -9.40 -7.95
CA PHE A 135 0.80 -9.99 -7.40
C PHE A 135 0.55 -9.41 -6.01
N VAL A 136 -0.55 -8.69 -5.87
CA VAL A 136 -1.00 -8.11 -4.61
C VAL A 136 -2.16 -8.92 -4.07
N VAL A 137 -2.02 -9.40 -2.84
CA VAL A 137 -3.06 -10.20 -2.18
C VAL A 137 -3.46 -9.57 -0.86
N ASP A 138 -4.69 -9.06 -0.81
CA ASP A 138 -5.35 -8.59 0.40
C ASP A 138 -6.41 -9.61 0.84
N ALA A 139 -5.92 -10.75 1.34
CA ALA A 139 -6.73 -11.86 1.81
C ALA A 139 -6.56 -12.01 3.33
N CYS A 140 -7.60 -12.37 4.03
CA CYS A 140 -7.74 -12.48 5.49
C CYS A 140 -8.49 -11.32 6.13
N HIS A 141 -9.73 -11.18 5.76
CA HIS A 141 -10.62 -10.24 6.43
C HIS A 141 -11.39 -10.93 7.55
N ALA A 142 -10.75 -11.15 8.71
CA ALA A 142 -11.54 -11.30 9.92
C ALA A 142 -12.11 -9.92 10.24
N ALA A 143 -13.37 -9.69 9.93
CA ALA A 143 -14.10 -8.57 10.49
C ALA A 143 -13.90 -8.62 12.01
N GLY A 144 -13.53 -7.48 12.62
CA GLY A 144 -13.28 -7.34 14.05
C GLY A 144 -14.52 -7.59 14.92
N THR A 145 -15.09 -8.78 14.81
CA THR A 145 -16.13 -9.30 15.66
C THR A 145 -15.74 -10.71 16.09
N ALA A 146 -15.35 -10.79 17.35
CA ALA A 146 -15.24 -12.04 18.11
C ALA A 146 -16.59 -12.80 18.22
N THR A 147 -17.46 -12.76 17.22
CA THR A 147 -18.85 -13.21 17.29
C THR A 147 -19.26 -14.20 16.21
N LEU A 148 -18.32 -14.91 15.57
CA LEU A 148 -18.69 -16.04 14.71
C LEU A 148 -18.15 -17.37 15.23
N LYS A 149 -18.11 -17.53 16.55
CA LYS A 149 -17.94 -18.84 17.21
C LYS A 149 -19.26 -19.49 17.54
N SER A 150 -20.31 -19.37 16.78
CA SER A 150 -21.48 -20.21 17.03
C SER A 150 -22.42 -20.22 15.85
N SER A 151 -22.41 -21.29 15.18
CA SER A 151 -23.51 -22.03 14.59
C SER A 151 -23.19 -22.52 13.18
N LEU A 152 -22.34 -23.52 13.11
CA LEU A 152 -22.52 -24.65 12.21
C LEU A 152 -21.39 -25.65 12.52
N SER A 153 -21.75 -26.80 12.98
CA SER A 153 -20.91 -27.93 13.32
C SER A 153 -20.10 -28.43 12.12
N GLY A 154 -18.81 -28.12 12.06
CA GLY A 154 -17.92 -28.70 11.07
C GLY A 154 -16.54 -28.05 11.03
N HIS A 155 -15.51 -28.85 11.19
CA HIS A 155 -14.08 -28.48 11.21
C HIS A 155 -13.55 -27.76 9.95
N ARG A 156 -14.40 -27.26 9.04
CA ARG A 156 -14.02 -26.72 7.73
C ARG A 156 -14.09 -25.20 7.61
N GLU A 157 -14.80 -24.51 8.51
CA GLU A 157 -14.85 -23.03 8.49
C GLU A 157 -13.54 -22.38 8.96
N GLU A 158 -12.74 -23.11 9.74
CA GLU A 158 -11.41 -22.64 10.18
C GLU A 158 -10.36 -22.64 9.06
N GLU A 159 -10.61 -23.36 7.95
CA GLU A 159 -9.73 -23.41 6.77
C GLU A 159 -9.93 -22.23 5.82
N ILE A 160 -11.09 -21.57 5.87
CA ILE A 160 -11.39 -20.33 5.13
C ILE A 160 -11.21 -19.18 6.12
N ASN A 161 -10.44 -18.19 5.83
CA ASN A 161 -10.07 -17.01 6.62
C ASN A 161 -8.62 -17.02 7.17
N GLU A 162 -7.78 -17.92 6.68
CA GLU A 162 -6.35 -17.85 6.97
C GLU A 162 -5.58 -17.09 5.90
N GLY A 163 -4.60 -16.30 6.33
CA GLY A 163 -3.65 -15.63 5.46
C GLY A 163 -2.78 -16.62 4.67
N PHE A 164 -2.22 -16.11 3.59
CA PHE A 164 -1.30 -16.89 2.79
C PHE A 164 -0.08 -17.29 3.60
N ALA A 165 0.20 -18.58 3.66
CA ALA A 165 1.39 -19.11 4.32
C ALA A 165 2.66 -18.53 3.67
N GLU A 166 3.68 -18.28 4.48
CA GLU A 166 4.94 -17.69 3.99
C GLU A 166 5.58 -18.51 2.85
N LYS A 167 5.52 -19.86 2.95
CA LYS A 167 5.99 -20.75 1.89
C LYS A 167 5.19 -20.62 0.60
N SER A 168 3.88 -20.39 0.69
CA SER A 168 3.01 -20.13 -0.46
C SER A 168 3.38 -18.82 -1.14
N LEU A 169 3.58 -17.74 -0.37
CA LEU A 169 4.03 -16.45 -0.90
C LEU A 169 5.40 -16.56 -1.58
N GLN A 170 6.32 -17.33 -1.00
CA GLN A 170 7.63 -17.60 -1.62
C GLN A 170 7.50 -18.34 -2.95
N ARG A 171 6.60 -19.35 -3.03
CA ARG A 171 6.34 -20.09 -4.28
C ARG A 171 5.76 -19.18 -5.35
N LEU A 172 4.78 -18.34 -5.00
CA LEU A 172 4.17 -17.40 -5.93
C LEU A 172 5.17 -16.37 -6.47
N ALA A 173 6.17 -16.01 -5.67
CA ALA A 173 7.24 -15.09 -6.06
C ALA A 173 8.37 -15.76 -6.86
N GLN A 174 8.34 -17.09 -7.10
CA GLN A 174 9.37 -17.77 -7.87
C GLN A 174 9.35 -17.38 -9.35
N GLY A 175 10.53 -17.09 -9.90
CA GLY A 175 10.76 -16.68 -11.27
C GLY A 175 11.26 -15.24 -11.38
N SER A 176 11.87 -14.92 -12.52
CA SER A 176 12.47 -13.61 -12.75
C SER A 176 11.39 -12.51 -12.82
N GLY A 177 11.67 -11.39 -12.16
CA GLY A 177 10.84 -10.19 -12.19
C GLY A 177 9.49 -10.28 -11.50
N ARG A 178 9.29 -11.30 -10.62
CA ARG A 178 8.04 -11.49 -9.90
C ARG A 178 8.12 -10.99 -8.47
N VAL A 179 7.08 -10.28 -8.10
CA VAL A 179 6.91 -9.74 -6.76
C VAL A 179 5.54 -10.13 -6.23
N VAL A 180 5.50 -10.55 -4.97
CA VAL A 180 4.27 -10.76 -4.21
C VAL A 180 4.24 -9.79 -3.05
N LEU A 181 3.15 -9.04 -2.97
CA LEU A 181 2.84 -8.13 -1.87
C LEU A 181 1.58 -8.62 -1.16
N ALA A 182 1.72 -9.12 0.05
CA ALA A 182 0.59 -9.55 0.86
C ALA A 182 0.28 -8.51 1.96
N SER A 183 -1.00 -8.33 2.25
CA SER A 183 -1.48 -7.34 3.22
C SER A 183 -1.05 -7.62 4.65
N SER A 184 -0.83 -8.89 5.00
CA SER A 184 -0.48 -9.33 6.35
C SER A 184 0.31 -10.64 6.34
N ARG A 185 0.91 -10.98 7.47
CA ARG A 185 1.49 -12.32 7.71
C ARG A 185 0.40 -13.37 7.84
N ALA A 186 0.76 -14.64 7.65
CA ALA A 186 -0.16 -15.77 7.72
C ALA A 186 -0.96 -15.89 9.03
N THR A 187 -0.40 -15.41 10.13
CA THR A 187 -1.00 -15.43 11.47
C THR A 187 -1.71 -14.12 11.84
N GLU A 188 -1.74 -13.17 10.92
CA GLU A 188 -2.33 -11.86 11.11
C GLU A 188 -3.54 -11.68 10.20
N THR A 189 -4.41 -10.77 10.59
CA THR A 189 -5.62 -10.43 9.83
C THR A 189 -5.40 -9.12 9.10
N SER A 190 -5.81 -9.05 7.83
CA SER A 190 -5.98 -7.78 7.16
C SER A 190 -7.17 -7.02 7.74
N LEU A 191 -6.94 -5.81 8.22
CA LEU A 191 -7.90 -5.07 9.01
C LEU A 191 -8.72 -4.11 8.16
N VAL A 192 -10.02 -4.09 8.41
CA VAL A 192 -10.94 -3.03 7.98
C VAL A 192 -11.34 -2.23 9.22
N ILE A 193 -11.00 -0.95 9.25
CA ILE A 193 -11.40 -0.05 10.34
C ILE A 193 -12.85 0.42 10.06
N SER A 194 -13.70 0.38 11.10
CA SER A 194 -15.09 0.83 11.02
C SER A 194 -15.18 2.23 10.38
N GLN A 195 -16.09 2.39 9.42
CA GLN A 195 -16.35 3.61 8.66
C GLN A 195 -15.28 3.99 7.60
N GLN A 196 -14.21 3.23 7.45
CA GLN A 196 -13.29 3.41 6.31
C GLN A 196 -13.86 2.73 5.07
N ARG A 197 -13.66 3.37 3.91
CA ARG A 197 -14.10 2.86 2.62
C ARG A 197 -13.34 1.60 2.20
N ASN A 198 -12.04 1.55 2.52
CA ASN A 198 -11.11 0.49 2.13
C ASN A 198 -10.48 -0.16 3.35
N SER A 199 -9.83 -1.31 3.14
CA SER A 199 -8.93 -1.92 4.12
C SER A 199 -7.77 -0.98 4.47
N VAL A 200 -7.14 -1.21 5.62
CA VAL A 200 -5.96 -0.43 6.03
C VAL A 200 -4.84 -0.56 5.00
N PHE A 201 -4.61 -1.77 4.51
CA PHE A 201 -3.59 -2.06 3.51
C PHE A 201 -3.89 -1.36 2.18
N THR A 202 -5.09 -1.54 1.64
CA THR A 202 -5.46 -0.95 0.35
C THR A 202 -5.54 0.57 0.44
N THR A 203 -5.97 1.16 1.57
CA THR A 203 -5.90 2.61 1.80
C THR A 203 -4.47 3.13 1.64
N ALA A 204 -3.48 2.45 2.25
CA ALA A 204 -2.08 2.82 2.12
C ALA A 204 -1.56 2.63 0.68
N MET A 205 -1.93 1.51 0.03
CA MET A 205 -1.54 1.21 -1.35
C MET A 205 -2.08 2.26 -2.34
N LEU A 206 -3.35 2.61 -2.24
CA LEU A 206 -3.98 3.64 -3.07
C LEU A 206 -3.31 5.00 -2.89
N SER A 207 -3.00 5.39 -1.65
CA SER A 207 -2.25 6.61 -1.38
C SER A 207 -0.88 6.58 -2.04
N GLY A 208 -0.17 5.46 -1.94
CA GLY A 208 1.12 5.25 -2.61
C GLY A 208 1.03 5.37 -4.13
N LEU A 209 0.05 4.70 -4.75
CA LEU A 209 -0.20 4.74 -6.20
C LEU A 209 -0.62 6.13 -6.69
N LYS A 210 -1.27 6.93 -5.85
CA LYS A 210 -1.64 8.32 -6.15
C LYS A 210 -0.48 9.31 -6.02
N GLY A 211 0.74 8.81 -5.82
CA GLY A 211 1.97 9.60 -5.85
C GLY A 211 2.72 9.68 -4.53
N ALA A 212 2.10 9.32 -3.39
CA ALA A 212 2.76 9.44 -2.09
C ALA A 212 3.97 8.51 -1.92
N ALA A 213 4.07 7.43 -2.72
CA ALA A 213 5.21 6.53 -2.74
C ALA A 213 6.30 6.91 -3.77
N ALA A 214 6.12 7.98 -4.55
CA ALA A 214 7.12 8.40 -5.53
C ALA A 214 8.39 8.89 -4.82
N ALA A 215 9.47 8.14 -4.94
CA ALA A 215 10.77 8.46 -4.34
C ALA A 215 11.71 9.19 -5.31
N ALA A 216 11.52 9.00 -6.62
CA ALA A 216 12.34 9.59 -7.65
C ALA A 216 11.66 10.79 -8.33
N SER A 217 12.47 11.76 -8.79
CA SER A 217 12.00 12.96 -9.49
C SER A 217 11.44 12.69 -10.89
N ASP A 218 11.52 11.44 -11.38
CA ASP A 218 11.03 11.04 -12.70
C ASP A 218 9.51 10.75 -12.72
N GLY A 219 8.83 10.92 -11.60
CA GLY A 219 7.40 10.69 -11.47
C GLY A 219 6.98 9.22 -11.59
N THR A 220 7.91 8.27 -11.51
CA THR A 220 7.58 6.84 -11.50
C THR A 220 7.42 6.34 -10.07
N ILE A 221 6.43 5.47 -9.86
CA ILE A 221 6.24 4.71 -8.63
C ILE A 221 6.76 3.31 -8.89
N ARG A 222 7.83 2.94 -8.19
CA ARG A 222 8.46 1.65 -8.33
C ARG A 222 8.03 0.69 -7.24
N VAL A 223 8.21 -0.60 -7.50
CA VAL A 223 7.70 -1.67 -6.63
C VAL A 223 8.24 -1.60 -5.20
N PHE A 224 9.54 -1.29 -5.01
CA PHE A 224 10.10 -1.16 -3.65
C PHE A 224 9.63 0.11 -2.96
N ASP A 225 9.47 1.21 -3.69
CA ASP A 225 9.00 2.47 -3.14
C ASP A 225 7.56 2.32 -2.65
N LEU A 226 6.71 1.66 -3.47
CA LEU A 226 5.34 1.35 -3.09
C LEU A 226 5.30 0.46 -1.83
N PHE A 227 6.10 -0.63 -1.80
CA PHE A 227 6.14 -1.52 -0.64
C PHE A 227 6.61 -0.81 0.63
N ASN A 228 7.69 -0.04 0.56
CA ASN A 228 8.22 0.68 1.71
C ASN A 228 7.18 1.64 2.28
N TYR A 229 6.54 2.43 1.41
CA TYR A 229 5.47 3.33 1.79
C TYR A 229 4.29 2.60 2.45
N VAL A 230 3.76 1.55 1.80
CA VAL A 230 2.64 0.76 2.33
C VAL A 230 2.98 0.12 3.67
N SER A 231 4.16 -0.48 3.78
CA SER A 231 4.61 -1.15 5.01
C SER A 231 4.72 -0.18 6.18
N GLU A 232 5.21 1.03 5.96
CA GLU A 232 5.30 2.07 6.98
C GLU A 232 3.91 2.55 7.40
N ARG A 233 3.05 2.89 6.45
CA ARG A 233 1.69 3.41 6.70
C ARG A 233 0.79 2.41 7.41
N VAL A 234 0.84 1.14 7.03
CA VAL A 234 0.06 0.10 7.71
C VAL A 234 0.52 -0.05 9.16
N ARG A 235 1.84 -0.10 9.42
CA ARG A 235 2.38 -0.19 10.79
C ARG A 235 2.04 1.02 11.65
N GLU A 236 2.00 2.21 11.06
CA GLU A 236 1.58 3.44 11.76
C GLU A 236 0.08 3.42 12.10
N SER A 237 -0.75 2.96 11.15
CA SER A 237 -2.21 2.93 11.31
C SER A 237 -2.69 1.90 12.33
N VAL A 238 -2.05 0.73 12.38
CA VAL A 238 -2.44 -0.40 13.24
C VAL A 238 -1.21 -1.05 13.90
N PRO A 239 -0.54 -0.34 14.84
CA PRO A 239 0.72 -0.78 15.42
C PRO A 239 0.66 -2.20 16.00
N GLY A 240 1.58 -3.06 15.55
CA GLY A 240 1.72 -4.44 16.05
C GLY A 240 0.61 -5.41 15.66
N LYS A 241 -0.36 -4.99 14.82
CA LYS A 241 -1.51 -5.84 14.44
C LYS A 241 -1.43 -6.38 13.03
N GLN A 242 -0.83 -5.63 12.10
CA GLN A 242 -0.76 -6.00 10.69
C GLN A 242 0.60 -5.59 10.11
N HIS A 243 1.26 -6.54 9.43
CA HIS A 243 2.57 -6.34 8.83
C HIS A 243 2.53 -6.81 7.37
N PRO A 244 2.52 -5.90 6.40
CA PRO A 244 2.63 -6.26 4.99
C PRO A 244 3.89 -7.08 4.71
N VAL A 245 3.77 -8.06 3.82
CA VAL A 245 4.84 -8.98 3.46
C VAL A 245 5.22 -8.77 1.99
N PHE A 246 6.52 -8.68 1.75
CA PHE A 246 7.09 -8.61 0.41
C PHE A 246 7.90 -9.88 0.13
N LYS A 247 7.67 -10.50 -1.03
CA LYS A 247 8.47 -11.62 -1.52
C LYS A 247 8.85 -11.38 -2.97
N ALA A 248 10.11 -11.60 -3.27
CA ALA A 248 10.67 -11.65 -4.61
C ALA A 248 11.81 -12.66 -4.59
N SER A 249 12.03 -13.40 -5.67
CA SER A 249 13.11 -14.38 -5.72
C SER A 249 14.25 -13.98 -6.65
N ASP A 250 13.92 -13.34 -7.76
CA ASP A 250 14.90 -12.99 -8.79
C ASP A 250 14.47 -11.65 -9.42
N LEU A 251 14.72 -10.59 -8.65
CA LEU A 251 14.35 -9.23 -9.03
C LEU A 251 15.61 -8.44 -9.36
N GLU A 252 15.87 -8.25 -10.65
CA GLU A 252 17.05 -7.54 -11.15
C GLU A 252 16.92 -6.02 -11.05
N GLU A 253 15.69 -5.49 -11.05
CA GLU A 253 15.45 -4.05 -11.03
C GLU A 253 14.25 -3.64 -10.14
N ASN A 254 14.30 -2.42 -9.62
CA ASN A 254 13.15 -1.75 -9.00
C ASN A 254 12.24 -1.19 -10.09
N PHE A 255 11.42 -2.04 -10.73
CA PHE A 255 10.64 -1.69 -11.89
C PHE A 255 9.44 -0.78 -11.58
N PRO A 256 8.98 0.05 -12.54
CA PRO A 256 7.83 0.88 -12.38
C PRO A 256 6.54 0.04 -12.36
N VAL A 257 5.64 0.36 -11.42
CA VAL A 257 4.29 -0.22 -11.30
C VAL A 257 3.20 0.80 -11.66
N ALA A 258 3.52 2.08 -11.57
CA ALA A 258 2.64 3.18 -11.92
C ALA A 258 3.43 4.44 -12.25
N ILE A 259 2.76 5.42 -12.86
CA ILE A 259 3.29 6.76 -13.09
C ILE A 259 2.50 7.72 -12.21
N ALA A 260 3.21 8.45 -11.33
CA ALA A 260 2.65 9.61 -10.67
C ALA A 260 2.73 10.79 -11.64
N ARG A 261 1.60 11.30 -12.09
CA ARG A 261 1.60 12.55 -12.87
C ARG A 261 1.95 13.72 -11.96
N ASP A 262 2.94 14.50 -12.44
CA ASP A 262 3.40 15.74 -11.81
C ASP A 262 3.73 15.57 -10.34
N GLY A 263 4.82 14.95 -9.98
CA GLY A 263 5.45 14.80 -8.65
C GLY A 263 4.93 15.63 -7.45
N LEU A 264 3.75 16.23 -7.56
CA LEU A 264 3.20 17.27 -6.70
C LEU A 264 1.73 17.09 -6.33
N LYS A 265 1.05 16.00 -6.77
CA LYS A 265 -0.37 15.82 -6.44
C LYS A 265 -0.63 14.74 -5.41
N SER A 266 0.05 14.77 -4.29
CA SER A 266 -0.52 14.19 -3.07
C SER A 266 -1.15 15.31 -2.26
N ILE A 267 -2.45 15.26 -2.06
CA ILE A 267 -3.20 16.18 -1.18
C ILE A 267 -2.74 16.07 0.29
N SER A 268 -1.92 15.06 0.62
CA SER A 268 -1.20 14.93 1.90
C SER A 268 0.31 15.13 1.78
N ALA A 269 0.90 15.13 0.60
CA ALA A 269 2.35 15.25 0.39
C ALA A 269 2.94 16.65 0.66
N PRO A 270 2.24 17.79 0.49
CA PRO A 270 2.84 19.06 0.87
C PRO A 270 3.25 19.09 2.35
N ILE A 271 2.41 18.55 3.23
CA ILE A 271 2.66 18.60 4.67
C ILE A 271 3.82 17.69 5.07
N GLU A 272 3.90 16.48 4.55
CA GLU A 272 4.97 15.52 4.87
C GLU A 272 6.27 15.84 4.15
N GLN A 273 6.20 16.29 2.91
CA GLN A 273 7.37 16.70 2.14
C GLN A 273 7.99 17.96 2.73
N HIS A 274 7.18 18.95 3.16
CA HIS A 274 7.64 20.12 3.90
C HIS A 274 8.26 19.70 5.23
N GLN A 275 7.67 18.72 5.92
CA GLN A 275 8.22 18.23 7.17
C GLN A 275 9.59 17.57 6.97
N ARG A 276 9.71 16.65 6.01
CA ARG A 276 10.99 15.97 5.69
C ARG A 276 12.05 16.96 5.23
N ALA A 277 11.67 17.94 4.41
CA ALA A 277 12.59 18.99 4.00
C ALA A 277 13.06 19.82 5.21
N LEU A 278 12.17 20.21 6.10
CA LEU A 278 12.53 20.93 7.33
C LEU A 278 13.37 20.07 8.28
N GLU A 279 13.14 18.76 8.37
CA GLU A 279 13.95 17.81 9.15
C GLU A 279 15.39 17.69 8.62
N GLN A 280 15.63 18.03 7.36
CA GLN A 280 16.96 18.12 6.76
C GLN A 280 17.55 19.51 6.89
N ILE A 281 16.83 20.54 6.49
CA ILE A 281 17.31 21.93 6.42
C ILE A 281 17.57 22.52 7.81
N MET A 282 16.64 22.35 8.75
CA MET A 282 16.75 23.01 10.05
C MET A 282 17.97 22.57 10.87
N PRO A 283 18.35 21.26 10.93
CA PRO A 283 19.59 20.84 11.58
C PRO A 283 20.87 21.33 10.90
N ASP A 284 20.84 21.60 9.60
CA ASP A 284 21.99 22.10 8.87
C ASP A 284 22.19 23.64 9.10
N LEU A 285 21.08 24.37 9.20
CA LEU A 285 21.12 25.82 9.50
C LEU A 285 21.32 26.11 10.99
N TYR A 286 20.77 25.27 11.85
CA TYR A 286 20.80 25.43 13.31
C TYR A 286 21.25 24.13 13.99
N PRO A 287 22.54 23.78 13.91
CA PRO A 287 23.07 22.46 14.34
C PRO A 287 22.98 22.22 15.85
N LEU A 288 22.85 23.27 16.68
CA LEU A 288 22.69 23.13 18.12
C LEU A 288 21.25 22.85 18.55
N GLY A 289 20.28 22.98 17.62
CA GLY A 289 18.88 22.66 17.87
C GLY A 289 17.93 23.86 17.80
N PRO A 290 16.65 23.67 18.13
CA PRO A 290 15.60 24.68 17.95
C PRO A 290 15.70 25.89 18.86
N THR A 291 16.58 25.89 19.84
CA THR A 291 16.88 27.06 20.70
C THR A 291 18.02 27.92 20.19
N GLU A 292 18.75 27.46 19.18
CA GLU A 292 19.83 28.21 18.58
C GLU A 292 19.32 29.52 17.96
N GLN A 293 19.99 30.62 18.27
CA GLN A 293 19.63 31.96 17.80
C GLN A 293 18.14 32.34 18.03
N ASP A 294 17.52 31.73 19.05
CA ASP A 294 16.13 31.93 19.41
C ASP A 294 15.14 31.65 18.26
N ILE A 295 15.51 30.78 17.27
CA ILE A 295 14.70 30.55 16.08
C ILE A 295 13.30 30.06 16.44
N TRP A 296 13.16 29.15 17.43
CA TRP A 296 11.87 28.66 17.88
C TRP A 296 10.98 29.77 18.44
N LEU A 297 11.55 30.63 19.28
CA LEU A 297 10.86 31.78 19.90
C LEU A 297 10.47 32.82 18.84
N ARG A 298 11.37 33.14 17.91
CA ARG A 298 11.12 34.07 16.80
C ARG A 298 10.01 33.61 15.88
N ALA A 299 9.87 32.26 15.71
CA ALA A 299 8.79 31.66 14.96
C ALA A 299 7.45 31.60 15.74
N GLY A 300 7.38 32.14 16.97
CA GLY A 300 6.17 32.11 17.81
C GLY A 300 6.02 30.89 18.70
N GLY A 301 7.08 30.10 18.84
CA GLY A 301 7.09 28.88 19.65
C GLY A 301 7.32 29.13 21.12
N ASP A 302 6.81 28.25 21.96
CA ASP A 302 7.03 28.21 23.41
C ASP A 302 8.15 27.21 23.72
N VAL A 303 9.33 27.73 24.11
CA VAL A 303 10.52 26.92 24.39
C VAL A 303 10.28 25.93 25.56
N SER A 304 9.40 26.28 26.51
CA SER A 304 9.09 25.38 27.64
C SER A 304 8.43 24.05 27.23
N ARG A 305 7.89 23.99 26.03
CA ARG A 305 7.25 22.80 25.48
C ARG A 305 8.20 21.89 24.71
N LEU A 306 9.44 22.33 24.48
CA LEU A 306 10.44 21.53 23.78
C LEU A 306 11.04 20.45 24.70
N LYS A 307 11.22 19.25 24.16
CA LYS A 307 12.03 18.21 24.80
C LYS A 307 13.43 18.26 24.20
N LEU A 308 14.32 18.98 24.88
CA LEU A 308 15.71 19.20 24.46
C LEU A 308 16.59 18.02 24.93
N SER A 309 16.46 16.86 24.31
CA SER A 309 17.30 15.69 24.59
C SER A 309 18.02 15.21 23.34
N GLY A 310 19.25 14.74 23.49
CA GLY A 310 20.09 14.29 22.37
C GLY A 310 20.84 15.45 21.69
N ASN A 311 21.35 15.21 20.48
CA ASN A 311 22.01 16.22 19.66
C ASN A 311 20.99 17.15 18.98
N GLY A 312 21.44 18.24 18.38
CA GLY A 312 20.57 19.23 17.75
C GLY A 312 19.63 18.64 16.69
N ARG A 313 20.09 17.66 15.91
CA ARG A 313 19.24 16.97 14.92
C ARG A 313 18.09 16.19 15.59
N ALA A 314 18.35 15.50 16.69
CA ALA A 314 17.31 14.80 17.45
C ALA A 314 16.31 15.77 18.10
N GLN A 315 16.79 16.93 18.57
CA GLN A 315 15.94 17.98 19.10
C GLN A 315 15.04 18.57 18.02
N TRP A 316 15.56 18.83 16.81
CA TRP A 316 14.78 19.29 15.67
C TRP A 316 13.69 18.30 15.25
N PHE A 317 14.01 17.01 15.21
CA PHE A 317 13.01 15.98 14.91
C PHE A 317 11.84 16.00 15.92
N GLY A 318 12.16 16.11 17.21
CA GLY A 318 11.14 16.24 18.27
C GLY A 318 10.32 17.53 18.15
N ALA A 319 10.96 18.65 17.84
CA ALA A 319 10.33 19.96 17.69
C ALA A 319 9.40 20.03 16.49
N LEU A 320 9.81 19.55 15.33
CA LEU A 320 8.99 19.52 14.11
C LEU A 320 7.80 18.57 14.27
N ARG A 321 7.98 17.43 14.95
CA ARG A 321 6.88 16.53 15.30
C ARG A 321 5.88 17.21 16.24
N LEU A 322 6.34 18.04 17.17
CA LEU A 322 5.47 18.79 18.08
C LEU A 322 4.56 19.75 17.31
N ILE A 323 5.10 20.47 16.31
CA ILE A 323 4.30 21.32 15.40
C ILE A 323 3.23 20.50 14.67
N THR A 324 3.60 19.32 14.15
CA THR A 324 2.69 18.43 13.42
C THR A 324 1.50 17.99 14.27
N LEU A 325 1.72 17.83 15.59
CA LEU A 325 0.68 17.44 16.54
C LEU A 325 -0.13 18.64 17.08
N GLY A 326 0.06 19.84 16.52
CA GLY A 326 -0.62 21.07 16.96
C GLY A 326 -0.08 21.62 18.29
N GLY A 327 1.13 21.21 18.69
CA GLY A 327 1.82 21.67 19.90
C GLY A 327 2.85 22.79 19.62
N GLY A 328 3.63 23.15 20.65
CA GLY A 328 4.75 24.09 20.49
C GLY A 328 4.41 25.56 20.71
N GLY A 329 3.18 25.92 21.04
CA GLY A 329 2.75 27.31 21.23
C GLY A 329 2.09 27.89 19.99
N GLY A 330 2.37 29.14 19.64
CA GLY A 330 1.82 29.80 18.44
C GLY A 330 2.63 29.55 17.16
N ILE A 331 3.58 28.63 17.19
CA ILE A 331 4.44 28.30 16.05
C ILE A 331 3.70 27.44 15.02
N SER A 332 3.92 27.76 13.76
CA SER A 332 3.54 26.94 12.61
C SER A 332 4.77 26.63 11.75
N ARG A 333 4.60 25.73 10.75
CA ARG A 333 5.68 25.47 9.79
C ARG A 333 6.02 26.71 8.98
N GLU A 334 4.99 27.46 8.59
CA GLU A 334 5.12 28.69 7.82
C GLU A 334 5.89 29.75 8.63
N SER A 335 5.52 29.95 9.90
CA SER A 335 6.21 30.92 10.75
C SER A 335 7.67 30.52 11.03
N LEU A 336 7.95 29.22 11.11
CA LEU A 336 9.31 28.72 11.24
C LEU A 336 10.15 28.98 9.98
N ILE A 337 9.56 28.72 8.80
CA ILE A 337 10.20 29.01 7.51
C ILE A 337 10.45 30.51 7.36
N ASP A 338 9.47 31.34 7.71
CA ASP A 338 9.61 32.80 7.64
C ASP A 338 10.76 33.30 8.55
N ALA A 339 10.79 32.84 9.81
CA ALA A 339 11.83 33.19 10.75
C ALA A 339 13.24 32.72 10.28
N ALA A 340 13.34 31.58 9.62
CA ALA A 340 14.58 31.09 9.03
C ALA A 340 14.99 31.92 7.79
N LEU A 341 14.02 32.31 6.94
CA LEU A 341 14.26 33.15 5.76
C LEU A 341 14.68 34.58 6.12
N ASP A 342 14.28 35.10 7.28
CA ASP A 342 14.78 36.41 7.77
C ASP A 342 16.29 36.40 8.00
N GLU A 343 16.84 35.25 8.37
CA GLU A 343 18.26 35.07 8.64
C GLU A 343 19.02 34.56 7.40
N PHE A 344 18.40 33.66 6.65
CA PHE A 344 18.95 33.05 5.43
C PHE A 344 18.14 33.43 4.19
N PRO A 345 18.04 34.71 3.79
CA PRO A 345 17.13 35.18 2.75
C PRO A 345 17.44 34.62 1.36
N ALA A 346 18.63 34.10 1.12
CA ALA A 346 19.03 33.50 -0.15
C ALA A 346 18.88 31.99 -0.21
N HIS A 347 18.40 31.32 0.86
CA HIS A 347 18.27 29.86 0.90
C HIS A 347 17.18 29.38 -0.05
N HIS A 348 17.59 28.68 -1.11
CA HIS A 348 16.70 28.30 -2.23
C HIS A 348 15.55 27.40 -1.79
N GLU A 349 15.86 26.31 -1.07
CA GLU A 349 14.86 25.31 -0.66
C GLU A 349 13.83 25.90 0.32
N LEU A 350 14.23 26.77 1.25
CA LEU A 350 13.26 27.45 2.15
C LEU A 350 12.31 28.36 1.36
N ARG A 351 12.80 29.06 0.32
CA ARG A 351 11.95 29.88 -0.55
C ARG A 351 10.94 29.04 -1.34
N GLU A 352 11.36 27.87 -1.83
CA GLU A 352 10.47 26.93 -2.51
C GLU A 352 9.39 26.40 -1.57
N LEU A 353 9.77 25.98 -0.35
CA LEU A 353 8.82 25.56 0.68
C LEU A 353 7.81 26.67 1.02
N ARG A 354 8.29 27.92 1.10
CA ARG A 354 7.42 29.07 1.39
C ARG A 354 6.46 29.39 0.27
N SER A 355 6.88 29.27 -0.99
CA SER A 355 6.03 29.54 -2.14
C SER A 355 4.94 28.49 -2.30
N SER A 356 5.24 27.22 -2.05
CA SER A 356 4.27 26.13 -2.12
C SER A 356 3.24 26.17 -0.98
N ALA A 357 3.60 26.70 0.20
CA ALA A 357 2.66 26.90 1.32
C ALA A 357 1.60 28.00 1.06
N LYS A 358 1.87 28.97 0.17
CA LYS A 358 0.91 30.05 -0.19
C LYS A 358 -0.11 29.62 -1.25
N SER A 359 0.06 28.45 -1.85
CA SER A 359 -0.80 27.95 -2.92
C SER A 359 -1.85 26.92 -2.42
N LEU A 360 -1.89 26.67 -1.11
CA LEU A 360 -2.83 25.85 -0.36
C LEU A 360 -3.78 26.74 0.48
#